data_863c61c8b4e1f5d6baf88ddf647f3208
#
_entry.id   863c61c8b4e1f5d6baf88ddf647f3208
#
_cell.length_a   1.000
_cell.length_b   1.000
_cell.length_c   1.000
_cell.angle_alpha   90.00
_cell.angle_beta   90.00
_cell.angle_gamma   90.00
#
_symmetry.space_group_name_H-M   'P 1'
#
loop_
_entity.id
_entity.type
_entity.pdbx_description
1 polymer ?
#
loop_
_entity_poly.entity_id
_entity_poly.type
_entity_poly.pdbx_seq_one_letter_code
_entity_poly.pdbx_strand_id
1 'polypeptide(L)'
;MNPYIEEAVLITQDLGDVTFVGAVAVFLHTGKSRESKDLDLVVAKQITREQFLDLNYRFITENGKERIYTPRNYKIDVYDSHDLNEIPLDKIIETRATITVDKKQTTVNAICLEGLIVEKYRAKRDQDLSDLNLIAMYCFKKINWKLLQTFTKDDIEFRQIAETMKFYKENPR
;
A
#
# COMPACT_ATOMS: atom_id res chain seq x y z
N MET A 1 14.26 -13.56 -0.42
CA MET A 1 13.28 -12.45 -0.59
C MET A 1 12.42 -12.37 0.67
N ASN A 2 11.89 -11.20 1.01
CA ASN A 2 10.96 -11.08 2.14
C ASN A 2 9.67 -11.87 1.82
N PRO A 3 9.13 -12.72 2.73
CA PRO A 3 7.95 -13.55 2.46
C PRO A 3 6.72 -12.77 1.97
N TYR A 4 6.50 -11.55 2.47
CA TYR A 4 5.40 -10.69 2.00
C TYR A 4 5.58 -10.22 0.57
N ILE A 5 6.83 -10.01 0.13
CA ILE A 5 7.11 -9.63 -1.27
C ILE A 5 6.98 -10.84 -2.18
N GLU A 6 7.39 -12.02 -1.74
CA GLU A 6 7.14 -13.26 -2.47
C GLU A 6 5.63 -13.47 -2.66
N GLU A 7 4.85 -13.29 -1.60
CA GLU A 7 3.40 -13.40 -1.67
C GLU A 7 2.79 -12.32 -2.57
N ALA A 8 3.27 -11.07 -2.52
CA ALA A 8 2.79 -10.01 -3.40
C ALA A 8 3.04 -10.30 -4.88
N VAL A 9 4.18 -10.91 -5.22
CA VAL A 9 4.48 -11.39 -6.57
C VAL A 9 3.48 -12.46 -6.99
N LEU A 10 3.21 -13.43 -6.13
CA LEU A 10 2.28 -14.53 -6.43
C LEU A 10 0.83 -14.03 -6.58
N ILE A 11 0.40 -13.10 -5.71
CA ILE A 11 -0.90 -12.43 -5.85
C ILE A 11 -0.99 -11.68 -7.18
N THR A 12 0.07 -10.99 -7.61
CA THR A 12 0.11 -10.30 -8.90
C THR A 12 -0.02 -11.29 -10.06
N GLN A 13 0.61 -12.45 -9.96
CA GLN A 13 0.48 -13.53 -10.97
C GLN A 13 -0.93 -14.12 -11.00
N ASP A 14 -1.54 -14.32 -9.84
CA ASP A 14 -2.87 -14.89 -9.69
C ASP A 14 -3.98 -13.93 -10.17
N LEU A 15 -3.94 -12.69 -9.71
CA LEU A 15 -5.03 -11.71 -9.86
C LEU A 15 -4.80 -10.70 -11.00
N GLY A 16 -3.57 -10.60 -11.52
CA GLY A 16 -3.23 -9.69 -12.61
C GLY A 16 -3.01 -8.24 -12.14
N ASP A 17 -3.87 -7.32 -12.58
CA ASP A 17 -3.69 -5.88 -12.36
C ASP A 17 -4.08 -5.44 -10.93
N VAL A 18 -3.19 -5.66 -10.00
CA VAL A 18 -3.32 -5.24 -8.60
C VAL A 18 -2.30 -4.15 -8.25
N THR A 19 -2.65 -3.29 -7.30
CA THR A 19 -1.78 -2.25 -6.76
C THR A 19 -1.72 -2.40 -5.24
N PHE A 20 -0.55 -2.72 -4.70
CA PHE A 20 -0.38 -2.86 -3.25
C PHE A 20 -0.37 -1.52 -2.55
N VAL A 21 -1.01 -1.48 -1.40
CA VAL A 21 -1.03 -0.36 -0.45
C VAL A 21 -0.52 -0.84 0.91
N GLY A 22 -0.72 -0.10 1.98
CA GLY A 22 -0.39 -0.56 3.33
C GLY A 22 1.08 -0.92 3.54
N ALA A 23 1.34 -1.97 4.32
CA ALA A 23 2.68 -2.38 4.73
C ALA A 23 3.58 -2.85 3.58
N VAL A 24 3.00 -3.51 2.57
CA VAL A 24 3.75 -3.95 1.38
C VAL A 24 4.29 -2.74 0.62
N ALA A 25 3.47 -1.71 0.44
CA ALA A 25 3.90 -0.47 -0.22
C ALA A 25 5.01 0.23 0.57
N VAL A 26 4.92 0.30 1.90
CA VAL A 26 6.00 0.85 2.75
C VAL A 26 7.30 0.08 2.51
N PHE A 27 7.26 -1.26 2.52
CA PHE A 27 8.45 -2.06 2.25
C PHE A 27 9.02 -1.82 0.85
N LEU A 28 8.17 -1.79 -0.17
CA LEU A 28 8.59 -1.59 -1.56
C LEU A 28 9.30 -0.25 -1.77
N HIS A 29 8.86 0.81 -1.11
CA HIS A 29 9.48 2.13 -1.20
C HIS A 29 10.73 2.29 -0.34
N THR A 30 10.72 1.75 0.89
CA THR A 30 11.77 2.00 1.89
C THR A 30 12.84 0.90 1.95
N GLY A 31 12.54 -0.30 1.49
CA GLY A 31 13.35 -1.51 1.70
C GLY A 31 13.33 -2.00 3.15
N LYS A 32 12.44 -1.47 3.99
CA LYS A 32 12.33 -1.83 5.40
C LYS A 32 11.00 -2.51 5.67
N SER A 33 11.05 -3.72 6.22
CA SER A 33 9.85 -4.45 6.62
C SER A 33 9.44 -4.10 8.05
N ARG A 34 8.14 -4.11 8.27
CA ARG A 34 7.54 -4.24 9.58
C ARG A 34 6.60 -5.44 9.59
N GLU A 35 6.26 -5.91 10.76
CA GLU A 35 5.23 -6.93 10.89
C GLU A 35 3.90 -6.41 10.35
N SER A 36 3.26 -7.20 9.52
CA SER A 36 1.89 -7.00 9.05
C SER A 36 1.13 -8.30 9.17
N LYS A 37 -0.17 -8.20 9.42
CA LYS A 37 -1.05 -9.37 9.46
C LYS A 37 -1.72 -9.62 8.10
N ASP A 38 -1.77 -8.60 7.26
CA ASP A 38 -2.59 -8.55 6.06
C ASP A 38 -1.77 -7.93 4.92
N LEU A 39 -2.14 -8.29 3.68
CA LEU A 39 -1.70 -7.61 2.48
C LEU A 39 -2.89 -6.82 1.93
N ASP A 40 -2.72 -5.51 1.85
CA ASP A 40 -3.75 -4.59 1.35
C ASP A 40 -3.52 -4.33 -0.13
N LEU A 41 -4.56 -4.46 -0.96
CA LEU A 41 -4.45 -4.24 -2.40
C LEU A 41 -5.68 -3.57 -3.00
N VAL A 42 -5.43 -2.71 -3.98
CA VAL A 42 -6.43 -2.05 -4.81
C VAL A 42 -6.51 -2.78 -6.14
N VAL A 43 -7.72 -3.01 -6.64
CA VAL A 43 -7.97 -3.61 -7.94
C VAL A 43 -8.77 -2.66 -8.82
N ALA A 44 -8.41 -2.60 -10.13
CA ALA A 44 -9.11 -1.76 -11.09
C ALA A 44 -10.49 -2.31 -11.46
N LYS A 45 -10.69 -3.62 -11.31
CA LYS A 45 -11.95 -4.29 -11.58
C LYS A 45 -12.28 -5.21 -10.42
N GLN A 46 -13.54 -5.20 -10.00
CA GLN A 46 -14.00 -6.11 -8.98
C GLN A 46 -13.71 -7.55 -9.37
N ILE A 47 -13.12 -8.29 -8.44
CA ILE A 47 -12.86 -9.73 -8.57
C ILE A 47 -14.01 -10.46 -7.87
N THR A 48 -14.68 -11.35 -8.58
CA THR A 48 -15.81 -12.09 -8.02
C THR A 48 -15.34 -13.16 -7.04
N ARG A 49 -16.25 -13.57 -6.14
CA ARG A 49 -15.97 -14.68 -5.23
C ARG A 49 -15.58 -15.96 -5.98
N GLU A 50 -16.26 -16.24 -7.08
CA GLU A 50 -15.97 -17.41 -7.93
C GLU A 50 -14.56 -17.37 -8.49
N GLN A 51 -14.11 -16.22 -9.01
CA GLN A 51 -12.75 -16.04 -9.49
C GLN A 51 -11.69 -16.29 -8.40
N PHE A 52 -11.94 -15.82 -7.19
CA PHE A 52 -11.06 -16.13 -6.05
C PHE A 52 -11.03 -17.63 -5.73
N LEU A 53 -12.19 -18.30 -5.72
CA LEU A 53 -12.28 -19.73 -5.43
C LEU A 53 -11.59 -20.58 -6.52
N ASP A 54 -11.71 -20.22 -7.80
CA ASP A 54 -11.03 -20.87 -8.91
C ASP A 54 -9.50 -20.80 -8.80
N LEU A 55 -8.99 -19.75 -8.16
CA LEU A 55 -7.58 -19.56 -7.83
C LEU A 55 -7.17 -20.17 -6.49
N ASN A 56 -8.03 -20.97 -5.86
CA ASN A 56 -7.85 -21.61 -4.55
C ASN A 56 -7.69 -20.62 -3.38
N TYR A 57 -8.19 -19.39 -3.51
CA TYR A 57 -8.34 -18.50 -2.36
C TYR A 57 -9.49 -18.98 -1.47
N ARG A 58 -9.40 -18.69 -0.19
CA ARG A 58 -10.39 -19.16 0.80
C ARG A 58 -11.08 -18.00 1.47
N PHE A 59 -12.35 -18.20 1.78
CA PHE A 59 -13.17 -17.26 2.54
C PHE A 59 -13.42 -17.83 3.93
N ILE A 60 -12.99 -17.12 4.96
CA ILE A 60 -13.11 -17.56 6.36
C ILE A 60 -13.85 -16.46 7.13
N THR A 61 -14.88 -16.87 7.87
CA THR A 61 -15.60 -15.93 8.76
C THR A 61 -14.87 -15.80 10.09
N GLU A 62 -14.41 -14.59 10.39
CA GLU A 62 -13.75 -14.25 11.65
C GLU A 62 -14.50 -13.10 12.32
N ASN A 63 -14.94 -13.29 13.55
CA ASN A 63 -15.70 -12.29 14.30
C ASN A 63 -16.89 -11.69 13.52
N GLY A 64 -17.62 -12.54 12.79
CA GLY A 64 -18.77 -12.15 11.99
C GLY A 64 -18.44 -11.43 10.67
N LYS A 65 -17.16 -11.33 10.29
CA LYS A 65 -16.71 -10.75 9.03
C LYS A 65 -16.02 -11.80 8.17
N GLU A 66 -16.38 -11.83 6.90
CA GLU A 66 -15.71 -12.68 5.93
C GLU A 66 -14.32 -12.08 5.59
N ARG A 67 -13.31 -12.95 5.59
CA ARG A 67 -11.91 -12.62 5.29
C ARG A 67 -11.45 -13.48 4.14
N ILE A 68 -10.59 -12.92 3.30
CA ILE A 68 -10.02 -13.61 2.15
C ILE A 68 -8.59 -14.04 2.49
N TYR A 69 -8.27 -15.29 2.20
CA TYR A 69 -6.95 -15.87 2.39
C TYR A 69 -6.40 -16.41 1.08
N THR A 70 -5.14 -16.12 0.80
CA THR A 70 -4.44 -16.69 -0.36
C THR A 70 -4.26 -18.21 -0.20
N PRO A 71 -3.92 -18.95 -1.28
CA PRO A 71 -3.57 -20.37 -1.17
C PRO A 71 -2.43 -20.66 -0.18
N ARG A 72 -1.57 -19.69 0.05
CA ARG A 72 -0.43 -19.78 0.98
C ARG A 72 -0.73 -19.24 2.39
N ASN A 73 -2.02 -19.03 2.68
CA ASN A 73 -2.54 -18.65 4.00
C ASN A 73 -2.20 -17.22 4.47
N TYR A 74 -2.00 -16.29 3.55
CA TYR A 74 -1.92 -14.87 3.86
C TYR A 74 -3.30 -14.23 3.76
N LYS A 75 -3.68 -13.45 4.76
CA LYS A 75 -4.90 -12.65 4.69
C LYS A 75 -4.70 -11.47 3.74
N ILE A 76 -5.70 -11.21 2.92
CA ILE A 76 -5.73 -10.04 2.04
C ILE A 76 -6.96 -9.17 2.30
N ASP A 77 -6.78 -7.86 2.23
CA ASP A 77 -7.86 -6.88 2.20
C ASP A 77 -7.89 -6.23 0.82
N VAL A 78 -9.03 -6.35 0.12
CA VAL A 78 -9.20 -5.91 -1.27
C VAL A 78 -10.08 -4.67 -1.32
N TYR A 79 -9.57 -3.62 -1.93
CA TYR A 79 -10.27 -2.36 -2.16
C TYR A 79 -10.67 -2.25 -3.64
N ASP A 80 -11.96 -2.27 -3.93
CA ASP A 80 -12.50 -2.31 -5.29
C ASP A 80 -13.61 -1.27 -5.57
N SER A 81 -14.12 -0.59 -4.55
CA SER A 81 -15.31 0.23 -4.69
C SER A 81 -15.37 1.51 -3.85
N HIS A 82 -14.50 1.67 -2.88
CA HIS A 82 -14.49 2.82 -1.97
C HIS A 82 -13.12 3.48 -1.92
N ASP A 83 -13.10 4.79 -1.77
CA ASP A 83 -11.88 5.56 -1.59
C ASP A 83 -11.05 5.02 -0.40
N LEU A 84 -9.74 5.01 -0.55
CA LEU A 84 -8.82 4.64 0.51
C LEU A 84 -8.40 5.90 1.26
N ASN A 85 -8.90 6.07 2.49
CA ASN A 85 -8.66 7.29 3.28
C ASN A 85 -8.89 8.57 2.47
N GLU A 86 -10.03 8.63 1.78
CA GLU A 86 -10.44 9.74 0.91
C GLU A 86 -9.51 9.97 -0.32
N ILE A 87 -8.75 8.96 -0.71
CA ILE A 87 -8.02 8.95 -1.97
C ILE A 87 -8.80 8.08 -2.95
N PRO A 88 -9.23 8.62 -4.11
CA PRO A 88 -9.93 7.85 -5.13
C PRO A 88 -9.07 6.68 -5.63
N LEU A 89 -9.67 5.50 -5.78
CA LEU A 89 -8.94 4.30 -6.24
C LEU A 89 -8.37 4.49 -7.64
N ASP A 90 -9.09 5.17 -8.53
CA ASP A 90 -8.60 5.48 -9.88
C ASP A 90 -7.31 6.28 -9.84
N LYS A 91 -7.21 7.26 -8.94
CA LYS A 91 -5.99 8.05 -8.76
C LYS A 91 -4.82 7.20 -8.27
N ILE A 92 -5.07 6.24 -7.37
CA ILE A 92 -4.05 5.30 -6.91
C ILE A 92 -3.53 4.46 -8.08
N ILE A 93 -4.43 3.96 -8.92
CA ILE A 93 -4.10 3.11 -10.07
C ILE A 93 -3.35 3.91 -11.14
N GLU A 94 -3.81 5.11 -11.48
CA GLU A 94 -3.21 5.96 -12.51
C GLU A 94 -1.80 6.45 -12.15
N THR A 95 -1.54 6.68 -10.86
CA THR A 95 -0.26 7.23 -10.38
C THR A 95 0.66 6.20 -9.76
N ARG A 96 0.28 4.91 -9.77
CA ARG A 96 1.02 3.83 -9.13
C ARG A 96 2.48 3.74 -9.60
N ALA A 97 3.32 3.27 -8.71
CA ALA A 97 4.71 2.96 -9.01
C ALA A 97 4.84 1.47 -9.37
N THR A 98 5.56 1.16 -10.45
CA THR A 98 5.97 -0.21 -10.77
C THR A 98 7.39 -0.42 -10.25
N ILE A 99 7.55 -1.34 -9.32
CA ILE A 99 8.80 -1.54 -8.56
C ILE A 99 9.37 -2.92 -8.88
N THR A 100 10.64 -2.97 -9.27
CA THR A 100 11.37 -4.22 -9.48
C THR A 100 11.79 -4.80 -8.14
N VAL A 101 11.44 -6.05 -7.88
CA VAL A 101 11.62 -6.69 -6.57
C VAL A 101 12.73 -7.73 -6.52
N ASP A 102 13.25 -8.15 -7.67
CA ASP A 102 14.33 -9.13 -7.75
C ASP A 102 15.29 -8.89 -8.93
N LYS A 103 16.36 -9.70 -8.98
CA LYS A 103 17.34 -9.65 -10.08
C LYS A 103 16.78 -10.16 -11.43
N LYS A 104 15.64 -10.85 -11.42
CA LYS A 104 14.95 -11.37 -12.63
C LYS A 104 14.01 -10.33 -13.23
N GLN A 105 14.04 -9.10 -12.73
CA GLN A 105 13.17 -7.99 -13.14
C GLN A 105 11.67 -8.25 -12.93
N THR A 106 11.32 -9.09 -11.97
CA THR A 106 9.94 -9.23 -11.52
C THR A 106 9.45 -7.90 -10.93
N THR A 107 8.30 -7.45 -11.37
CA THR A 107 7.73 -6.17 -10.94
C THR A 107 6.45 -6.36 -10.15
N VAL A 108 6.21 -5.43 -9.23
CA VAL A 108 4.99 -5.32 -8.42
C VAL A 108 4.52 -3.87 -8.46
N ASN A 109 3.23 -3.65 -8.64
CA ASN A 109 2.67 -2.30 -8.57
C ASN A 109 2.33 -1.94 -7.12
N ALA A 110 2.70 -0.73 -6.73
CA ALA A 110 2.36 -0.16 -5.44
C ALA A 110 1.79 1.26 -5.61
N ILE A 111 1.00 1.71 -4.65
CA ILE A 111 0.65 3.13 -4.55
C ILE A 111 1.92 3.97 -4.64
N CYS A 112 1.90 5.09 -5.36
CA CYS A 112 3.08 5.96 -5.42
C CYS A 112 3.46 6.46 -4.02
N LEU A 113 4.70 6.88 -3.85
CA LEU A 113 5.23 7.34 -2.57
C LEU A 113 4.39 8.47 -1.96
N GLU A 114 3.94 9.39 -2.79
CA GLU A 114 3.17 10.56 -2.39
C GLU A 114 1.75 10.19 -1.92
N GLY A 115 1.08 9.31 -2.66
CA GLY A 115 -0.22 8.76 -2.27
C GLY A 115 -0.14 7.96 -0.96
N LEU A 116 0.92 7.17 -0.78
CA LEU A 116 1.18 6.42 0.45
C LEU A 116 1.37 7.36 1.66
N ILE A 117 2.11 8.46 1.50
CA ILE A 117 2.29 9.45 2.56
C ILE A 117 0.95 10.05 2.98
N VAL A 118 0.12 10.46 2.04
CA VAL A 118 -1.20 11.05 2.33
C VAL A 118 -2.12 10.01 2.99
N GLU A 119 -2.14 8.78 2.48
CA GLU A 119 -2.91 7.67 3.05
C GLU A 119 -2.55 7.45 4.53
N LYS A 120 -1.27 7.32 4.85
CA LYS A 120 -0.77 7.14 6.21
C LYS A 120 -1.05 8.35 7.11
N TYR A 121 -0.86 9.55 6.58
CA TYR A 121 -1.16 10.77 7.32
C TYR A 121 -2.63 10.87 7.73
N ARG A 122 -3.56 10.45 6.87
CA ARG A 122 -5.01 10.46 7.16
C ARG A 122 -5.45 9.33 8.08
N ALA A 123 -4.85 8.16 7.96
CA ALA A 123 -5.18 6.99 8.79
C ALA A 123 -4.84 7.20 10.27
N LYS A 124 -3.73 7.85 10.60
CA LYS A 124 -3.31 8.31 11.96
C LYS A 124 -3.25 7.24 13.06
N ARG A 125 -3.16 5.96 12.72
CA ARG A 125 -2.92 4.91 13.71
C ARG A 125 -1.43 4.92 14.11
N ASP A 126 -1.08 4.38 15.26
CA ASP A 126 0.33 4.35 15.73
C ASP A 126 1.27 3.72 14.70
N GLN A 127 0.83 2.65 14.05
CA GLN A 127 1.61 2.01 12.98
C GLN A 127 1.77 2.91 11.75
N ASP A 128 0.78 3.74 11.40
CA ASP A 128 0.86 4.67 10.27
C ASP A 128 1.83 5.81 10.55
N LEU A 129 1.90 6.29 11.79
CA LEU A 129 2.90 7.26 12.22
C LEU A 129 4.31 6.67 12.17
N SER A 130 4.47 5.39 12.54
CA SER A 130 5.73 4.67 12.40
C SER A 130 6.11 4.49 10.92
N ASP A 131 5.16 4.19 10.05
CA ASP A 131 5.35 4.10 8.61
C ASP A 131 5.81 5.44 8.01
N LEU A 132 5.18 6.57 8.40
CA LEU A 132 5.59 7.91 7.98
C LEU A 132 7.02 8.24 8.41
N ASN A 133 7.41 7.84 9.62
CA ASN A 133 8.78 8.00 10.09
C ASN A 133 9.77 7.21 9.23
N LEU A 134 9.51 5.93 8.93
CA LEU A 134 10.32 5.13 8.01
C LEU A 134 10.44 5.78 6.63
N ILE A 135 9.32 6.24 6.06
CA ILE A 135 9.31 6.90 4.76
C ILE A 135 10.16 8.18 4.81
N ALA A 136 10.05 8.99 5.85
CA ALA A 136 10.86 10.19 6.01
C ALA A 136 12.35 9.88 6.12
N MET A 137 12.72 8.83 6.84
CA MET A 137 14.12 8.42 6.98
C MET A 137 14.74 7.98 5.65
N TYR A 138 14.04 7.16 4.88
CA TYR A 138 14.62 6.46 3.72
C TYR A 138 14.24 7.08 2.36
N CYS A 139 13.13 7.81 2.29
CA CYS A 139 12.58 8.28 1.02
C CYS A 139 12.40 9.80 0.92
N PHE A 140 12.70 10.60 1.95
CA PHE A 140 12.44 12.04 1.97
C PHE A 140 12.93 12.77 0.70
N LYS A 141 14.13 12.46 0.22
CA LYS A 141 14.70 13.08 -0.99
C LYS A 141 14.04 12.64 -2.30
N LYS A 142 13.25 11.57 -2.27
CA LYS A 142 12.53 11.02 -3.43
C LYS A 142 11.12 11.60 -3.56
N ILE A 143 10.62 12.33 -2.55
CA ILE A 143 9.27 12.87 -2.55
C ILE A 143 9.11 13.91 -3.66
N ASN A 144 8.16 13.69 -4.54
CA ASN A 144 7.71 14.69 -5.50
C ASN A 144 6.62 15.56 -4.84
N TRP A 145 7.02 16.69 -4.28
CA TRP A 145 6.13 17.58 -3.53
C TRP A 145 4.97 18.13 -4.37
N LYS A 146 5.17 18.33 -5.68
CA LYS A 146 4.08 18.75 -6.58
C LYS A 146 3.04 17.64 -6.75
N LEU A 147 3.49 16.40 -6.90
CA LEU A 147 2.57 15.25 -6.98
C LEU A 147 1.88 15.06 -5.63
N LEU A 148 2.59 15.16 -4.50
CA LEU A 148 1.99 15.04 -3.17
C LEU A 148 0.86 16.07 -2.97
N GLN A 149 1.07 17.33 -3.37
CA GLN A 149 0.05 18.37 -3.30
C GLN A 149 -1.23 17.98 -4.04
N THR A 150 -1.14 17.24 -5.15
CA THR A 150 -2.34 16.79 -5.88
C THR A 150 -3.18 15.76 -5.12
N PHE A 151 -2.62 15.09 -4.12
CA PHE A 151 -3.32 14.13 -3.25
C PHE A 151 -3.97 14.79 -2.04
N THR A 152 -3.56 16.00 -1.68
CA THR A 152 -4.10 16.71 -0.51
C THR A 152 -5.42 17.39 -0.85
N LYS A 153 -6.25 17.60 0.17
CA LYS A 153 -7.55 18.28 0.04
C LYS A 153 -7.39 19.77 -0.24
N ASP A 154 -6.36 20.36 0.39
CA ASP A 154 -6.07 21.80 0.34
C ASP A 154 -4.60 22.07 0.72
N ASP A 155 -4.24 23.35 0.64
CA ASP A 155 -2.89 23.79 1.00
C ASP A 155 -2.57 23.67 2.49
N ILE A 156 -3.58 23.61 3.36
CA ILE A 156 -3.38 23.44 4.81
C ILE A 156 -2.93 22.01 5.07
N GLU A 157 -3.64 21.03 4.54
CA GLU A 157 -3.25 19.61 4.66
C GLU A 157 -1.86 19.38 4.06
N PHE A 158 -1.58 19.96 2.89
CA PHE A 158 -0.26 19.87 2.26
C PHE A 158 0.86 20.36 3.18
N ARG A 159 0.71 21.56 3.77
CA ARG A 159 1.71 22.11 4.70
C ARG A 159 1.89 21.25 5.92
N GLN A 160 0.81 20.77 6.53
CA GLN A 160 0.87 19.90 7.70
C GLN A 160 1.62 18.59 7.41
N ILE A 161 1.38 17.99 6.25
CA ILE A 161 2.11 16.78 5.83
C ILE A 161 3.60 17.10 5.61
N ALA A 162 3.90 18.20 4.91
CA ALA A 162 5.29 18.61 4.66
C ALA A 162 6.07 18.86 5.97
N GLU A 163 5.46 19.55 6.93
CA GLU A 163 6.03 19.77 8.25
C GLU A 163 6.23 18.48 9.03
N THR A 164 5.25 17.56 8.97
CA THR A 164 5.35 16.24 9.62
C THR A 164 6.50 15.42 9.04
N MET A 165 6.62 15.37 7.72
CA MET A 165 7.70 14.64 7.06
C MET A 165 9.08 15.23 7.36
N LYS A 166 9.18 16.56 7.40
CA LYS A 166 10.41 17.25 7.79
C LYS A 166 10.78 16.96 9.24
N PHE A 167 9.80 17.02 10.16
CA PHE A 167 10.02 16.69 11.57
C PHE A 167 10.56 15.28 11.76
N TYR A 168 9.98 14.27 11.11
CA TYR A 168 10.47 12.89 11.19
C TYR A 168 11.84 12.73 10.54
N LYS A 169 12.12 13.46 9.47
CA LYS A 169 13.44 13.44 8.84
C LYS A 169 14.53 13.99 9.77
N GLU A 170 14.24 15.02 10.53
CA GLU A 170 15.15 15.67 11.47
C GLU A 170 15.24 14.94 12.82
N ASN A 171 14.20 14.22 13.21
CA ASN A 171 14.06 13.51 14.48
C ASN A 171 13.66 12.03 14.27
N PRO A 172 14.54 11.21 13.66
CA PRO A 172 14.24 9.80 13.41
C PRO A 172 14.07 9.04 14.73
N ARG A 173 13.06 8.17 14.79
CA ARG A 173 12.75 7.33 15.97
C ARG A 173 13.02 5.86 15.70
#